data_3336b89b6019a483388db91e2fc7bdaf
#
_entry.id   3336b89b6019a483388db91e2fc7bdaf
#
_cell.length_a   1.000
_cell.length_b   1.000
_cell.length_c   1.000
_cell.angle_alpha   90.00
_cell.angle_beta   90.00
_cell.angle_gamma   90.00
#
_symmetry.space_group_name_H-M   'P 1'
#
loop_
_entity.id
_entity.type
_entity.pdbx_description
1 polymer ?
#
loop_
_entity_poly.entity_id
_entity_poly.type
_entity_poly.pdbx_seq_one_letter_code
_entity_poly.pdbx_strand_id
1 'polypeptide(L)'
;YSHFTLSKYHNGTFQLLTFPEDNSSNWENLLKRPMSLDTGYYMLVTGTRLASGGVLSNTTFFNIEEGKTTTTELIMRENPDEVKVIGSLNSEAFFLPANSSTPQSILQTTGRGYFIIGILGAGQEPTNHALRDIAALKQDFETWGRGMVLLFPDEKQLKSFHPTEFPNLPGTITLGVDQNQTIQKMIQENMKLSHDNLPIFVIAD
;
A
#
# COMPACT_ATOMS: atom_id res chain seq x y z
N TYR A 1 -24.10 8.56 2.17
CA TYR A 1 -23.03 9.25 2.89
C TYR A 1 -21.92 9.58 1.89
N SER A 2 -21.66 10.87 1.76
CA SER A 2 -20.66 11.35 0.80
C SER A 2 -19.63 12.18 1.58
N HIS A 3 -18.38 12.09 1.18
CA HIS A 3 -17.30 12.85 1.81
C HIS A 3 -16.32 13.35 0.76
N PHE A 4 -15.61 14.40 1.07
CA PHE A 4 -14.41 14.80 0.35
C PHE A 4 -13.36 15.30 1.34
N THR A 5 -12.12 15.13 0.97
CA THR A 5 -10.99 15.71 1.68
C THR A 5 -10.05 16.35 0.68
N LEU A 6 -9.63 17.58 0.96
CA LEU A 6 -8.60 18.27 0.22
C LEU A 6 -7.38 18.43 1.09
N SER A 7 -6.24 18.01 0.59
CA SER A 7 -4.97 18.08 1.30
C SER A 7 -3.93 18.81 0.45
N LYS A 8 -3.09 19.61 1.09
CA LYS A 8 -1.94 20.27 0.46
C LYS A 8 -0.66 19.55 0.82
N TYR A 9 0.21 19.35 -0.17
CA TYR A 9 1.53 18.77 0.07
C TYR A 9 2.44 19.78 0.75
N HIS A 10 3.01 19.40 1.87
CA HIS A 10 3.97 20.20 2.63
C HIS A 10 4.99 19.30 3.32
N ASN A 11 6.28 19.57 3.12
CA ASN A 11 7.39 18.86 3.79
C ASN A 11 7.30 17.33 3.74
N GLY A 12 6.98 16.78 2.58
CA GLY A 12 6.95 15.32 2.37
C GLY A 12 5.63 14.64 2.72
N THR A 13 4.60 15.37 3.18
CA THR A 13 3.30 14.81 3.56
C THR A 13 2.14 15.65 3.02
N PHE A 14 0.98 14.99 2.84
CA PHE A 14 -0.28 15.71 2.57
C PHE A 14 -0.95 16.10 3.89
N GLN A 15 -1.15 17.40 4.07
CA GLN A 15 -1.82 17.96 5.23
C GLN A 15 -3.26 18.32 4.88
N LEU A 16 -4.20 17.83 5.65
CA LEU A 16 -5.62 18.09 5.45
C LEU A 16 -5.94 19.58 5.63
N LEU A 17 -6.67 20.13 4.66
CA LEU A 17 -7.21 21.48 4.76
C LEU A 17 -8.59 21.44 5.43
N THR A 18 -8.78 22.27 6.44
CA THR A 18 -10.07 22.49 7.09
C THR A 18 -10.74 23.72 6.47
N PHE A 19 -11.96 23.56 6.03
CA PHE A 19 -12.77 24.68 5.53
C PHE A 19 -13.72 25.16 6.63
N PRO A 20 -13.79 26.47 6.89
CA PRO A 20 -14.61 27.04 7.99
C PRO A 20 -16.11 26.78 7.88
N GLU A 21 -16.59 26.44 6.70
CA GLU A 21 -18.00 26.21 6.40
C GLU A 21 -18.32 24.73 6.19
N ASP A 22 -17.67 23.85 6.90
CA ASP A 22 -17.86 22.41 6.77
C ASP A 22 -19.24 21.96 7.31
N ASN A 23 -20.26 22.37 6.57
CA ASN A 23 -21.55 21.70 6.59
C ASN A 23 -21.44 20.52 5.62
N SER A 24 -21.08 19.37 6.12
CA SER A 24 -20.89 18.08 5.43
C SER A 24 -22.06 17.66 4.52
N SER A 25 -23.16 18.36 4.52
CA SER A 25 -24.34 18.12 3.68
C SER A 25 -24.27 18.78 2.28
N ASN A 26 -23.25 19.57 1.95
CA ASN A 26 -23.23 20.38 0.74
C ASN A 26 -21.91 20.32 -0.08
N TRP A 27 -21.11 19.29 0.12
CA TRP A 27 -19.82 19.11 -0.56
C TRP A 27 -19.96 19.09 -2.09
N GLU A 28 -21.05 18.56 -2.65
CA GLU A 28 -21.31 18.59 -4.12
C GLU A 28 -21.43 20.01 -4.65
N ASN A 29 -22.02 20.91 -3.88
CA ASN A 29 -22.09 22.31 -4.24
C ASN A 29 -20.72 23.02 -4.09
N LEU A 30 -19.92 22.59 -3.11
CA LEU A 30 -18.57 23.14 -2.93
C LEU A 30 -17.68 22.78 -4.10
N LEU A 31 -17.72 21.55 -4.59
CA LEU A 31 -16.92 21.10 -5.72
C LEU A 31 -17.33 21.72 -7.06
N LYS A 32 -18.53 22.27 -7.17
CA LYS A 32 -19.02 22.96 -8.38
C LYS A 32 -18.66 24.46 -8.41
N ARG A 33 -18.06 24.98 -7.35
CA ARG A 33 -17.69 26.39 -7.26
C ARG A 33 -16.19 26.58 -7.41
N PRO A 34 -15.73 27.64 -8.07
CA PRO A 34 -14.32 28.00 -8.01
C PRO A 34 -13.88 28.26 -6.57
N MET A 35 -12.76 27.69 -6.19
CA MET A 35 -12.13 27.92 -4.89
C MET A 35 -10.79 28.62 -5.10
N SER A 36 -10.49 29.57 -4.23
CA SER A 36 -9.16 30.17 -4.17
C SER A 36 -8.28 29.35 -3.25
N LEU A 37 -7.18 28.84 -3.76
CA LEU A 37 -6.21 28.07 -3.03
C LEU A 37 -4.82 28.71 -3.20
N ASP A 38 -3.99 28.60 -2.18
CA ASP A 38 -2.58 28.99 -2.29
C ASP A 38 -1.85 28.12 -3.31
N THR A 39 -0.77 28.65 -3.88
CA THR A 39 0.10 27.87 -4.77
C THR A 39 0.61 26.60 -4.09
N GLY A 40 0.66 25.51 -4.82
CA GLY A 40 1.16 24.25 -4.32
C GLY A 40 0.54 23.02 -4.96
N TYR A 41 0.95 21.86 -4.47
CA TYR A 41 0.48 20.56 -4.93
C TYR A 41 -0.59 20.02 -3.99
N TYR A 42 -1.68 19.53 -4.57
CA TYR A 42 -2.87 19.14 -3.83
C TYR A 42 -3.32 17.72 -4.17
N MET A 43 -3.96 17.09 -3.20
CA MET A 43 -4.65 15.81 -3.34
C MET A 43 -6.11 16.01 -2.92
N LEU A 44 -7.03 15.69 -3.82
CA LEU A 44 -8.47 15.66 -3.55
C LEU A 44 -8.95 14.21 -3.54
N VAL A 45 -9.51 13.79 -2.42
CA VAL A 45 -10.16 12.48 -2.27
C VAL A 45 -11.65 12.70 -2.10
N THR A 46 -12.44 12.02 -2.93
CA THR A 46 -13.90 12.07 -2.86
C THR A 46 -14.45 10.66 -2.77
N GLY A 47 -15.55 10.50 -2.04
CA GLY A 47 -16.23 9.23 -1.93
C GLY A 47 -17.71 9.40 -1.65
N THR A 48 -18.53 8.52 -2.24
CA THR A 48 -19.96 8.44 -1.95
C THR A 48 -20.40 6.99 -1.89
N ARG A 49 -21.30 6.67 -0.96
CA ARG A 49 -21.91 5.34 -0.86
C ARG A 49 -23.17 5.30 -1.67
N LEU A 50 -23.26 4.31 -2.54
CA LEU A 50 -24.47 4.02 -3.31
C LEU A 50 -25.54 3.38 -2.43
N ALA A 51 -26.81 3.53 -2.82
CA ALA A 51 -27.93 2.85 -2.17
C ALA A 51 -27.82 1.33 -2.25
N SER A 52 -27.12 0.80 -3.26
CA SER A 52 -26.81 -0.62 -3.43
C SER A 52 -25.76 -1.15 -2.45
N GLY A 53 -25.12 -0.27 -1.67
CA GLY A 53 -24.02 -0.62 -0.76
C GLY A 53 -22.61 -0.47 -1.34
N GLY A 54 -22.50 -0.24 -2.67
CA GLY A 54 -21.21 0.06 -3.32
C GLY A 54 -20.68 1.43 -2.95
N VAL A 55 -19.37 1.64 -3.15
CA VAL A 55 -18.70 2.92 -2.93
C VAL A 55 -18.11 3.41 -4.25
N LEU A 56 -18.47 4.64 -4.63
CA LEU A 56 -17.78 5.37 -5.69
C LEU A 56 -16.71 6.24 -5.06
N SER A 57 -15.50 6.19 -5.58
CA SER A 57 -14.40 7.03 -5.11
C SER A 57 -13.56 7.58 -6.25
N ASN A 58 -12.84 8.64 -5.94
CA ASN A 58 -11.83 9.23 -6.83
C ASN A 58 -10.73 9.85 -5.98
N THR A 59 -9.49 9.70 -6.42
CA THR A 59 -8.34 10.44 -5.89
C THR A 59 -7.68 11.17 -7.06
N THR A 60 -7.61 12.48 -6.95
CA THR A 60 -7.06 13.34 -8.00
C THR A 60 -5.98 14.23 -7.42
N PHE A 61 -4.87 14.35 -8.13
CA PHE A 61 -3.76 15.22 -7.80
C PHE A 61 -3.71 16.36 -8.79
N PHE A 62 -3.45 17.58 -8.30
CA PHE A 62 -3.34 18.77 -9.17
C PHE A 62 -2.42 19.81 -8.55
N ASN A 63 -1.92 20.69 -9.40
CA ASN A 63 -1.07 21.81 -9.00
C ASN A 63 -1.80 23.13 -9.15
N ILE A 64 -1.65 24.03 -8.18
CA ILE A 64 -2.13 25.42 -8.24
C ILE A 64 -0.93 26.34 -8.44
N GLU A 65 -0.98 27.11 -9.51
CA GLU A 65 0.02 28.12 -9.85
C GLU A 65 -0.56 29.52 -9.67
N GLU A 66 0.28 30.47 -9.29
CA GLU A 66 -0.12 31.85 -9.06
C GLU A 66 -0.76 32.47 -10.32
N GLY A 67 -1.90 33.12 -10.14
CA GLY A 67 -2.63 33.79 -11.21
C GLY A 67 -3.26 32.89 -12.26
N LYS A 68 -3.23 31.56 -12.07
CA LYS A 68 -3.84 30.60 -12.99
C LYS A 68 -5.07 29.92 -12.39
N THR A 69 -5.98 29.54 -13.27
CA THR A 69 -7.12 28.69 -12.93
C THR A 69 -6.81 27.26 -13.35
N THR A 70 -6.85 26.34 -12.39
CA THR A 70 -6.74 24.90 -12.64
C THR A 70 -8.14 24.29 -12.61
N THR A 71 -8.49 23.57 -13.66
CA THR A 71 -9.73 22.79 -13.74
C THR A 71 -9.37 21.31 -13.68
N THR A 72 -10.00 20.57 -12.79
CA THR A 72 -9.84 19.12 -12.71
C THR A 72 -11.19 18.44 -12.83
N GLU A 73 -11.22 17.32 -13.51
CA GLU A 73 -12.42 16.50 -13.66
C GLU A 73 -12.39 15.38 -12.62
N LEU A 74 -13.50 15.19 -11.92
CA LEU A 74 -13.67 14.12 -10.96
C LEU A 74 -14.51 12.99 -11.59
N ILE A 75 -13.84 11.94 -12.03
CA ILE A 75 -14.50 10.76 -12.55
C ILE A 75 -14.67 9.77 -11.39
N MET A 76 -15.87 9.76 -10.80
CA MET A 76 -16.22 8.82 -9.75
C MET A 76 -16.33 7.42 -10.35
N ARG A 77 -15.53 6.51 -9.85
CA ARG A 77 -15.54 5.10 -10.29
C ARG A 77 -15.99 4.23 -9.12
N GLU A 78 -16.79 3.23 -9.43
CA GLU A 78 -16.98 2.14 -8.50
C GLU A 78 -15.59 1.55 -8.25
N ASN A 79 -15.14 1.61 -6.99
CA ASN A 79 -13.85 1.06 -6.65
C ASN A 79 -14.02 -0.48 -6.63
N PRO A 80 -13.60 -1.20 -7.68
CA PRO A 80 -13.65 -2.65 -7.66
C PRO A 80 -12.72 -3.23 -6.60
N ASP A 81 -11.76 -2.43 -6.17
CA ASP A 81 -10.82 -2.68 -5.10
C ASP A 81 -11.23 -1.94 -3.81
N GLU A 82 -12.51 -2.05 -3.44
CA GLU A 82 -12.83 -1.85 -2.04
C GLU A 82 -11.83 -2.72 -1.28
N VAL A 83 -10.95 -2.10 -0.49
CA VAL A 83 -9.98 -2.83 0.33
C VAL A 83 -10.82 -3.75 1.22
N LYS A 84 -11.09 -4.93 0.70
CA LYS A 84 -11.75 -5.96 1.49
C LYS A 84 -10.74 -6.39 2.50
N VAL A 85 -11.07 -6.20 3.75
CA VAL A 85 -10.36 -6.91 4.81
C VAL A 85 -10.65 -8.39 4.58
N ILE A 86 -9.69 -9.06 3.93
CA ILE A 86 -9.79 -10.48 3.58
C ILE A 86 -9.48 -11.39 4.76
N GLY A 87 -8.92 -10.84 5.84
CA GLY A 87 -8.62 -11.56 7.06
C GLY A 87 -7.73 -10.76 7.99
N SER A 88 -7.44 -11.33 9.14
CA SER A 88 -6.49 -10.79 10.10
C SER A 88 -5.27 -11.68 10.16
N LEU A 89 -4.09 -11.11 9.99
CA LEU A 89 -2.86 -11.76 10.41
C LEU A 89 -2.79 -11.70 11.94
N ASN A 90 -2.38 -12.79 12.56
CA ASN A 90 -2.05 -12.75 13.96
C ASN A 90 -0.90 -11.75 14.16
N SER A 91 -1.09 -10.74 15.03
CA SER A 91 -0.07 -9.72 15.34
C SER A 91 1.23 -10.33 15.88
N GLU A 92 1.18 -11.59 16.32
CA GLU A 92 2.31 -12.39 16.79
C GLU A 92 2.84 -13.36 15.71
N ALA A 93 2.52 -13.14 14.42
CA ALA A 93 3.12 -13.91 13.34
C ALA A 93 4.64 -13.69 13.33
N PHE A 94 5.39 -14.78 13.57
CA PHE A 94 6.84 -14.75 13.66
C PHE A 94 7.47 -15.34 12.41
N PHE A 95 8.58 -14.76 12.01
CA PHE A 95 9.46 -15.27 10.97
C PHE A 95 10.91 -15.22 11.45
N LEU A 96 11.79 -15.95 10.79
CA LEU A 96 13.23 -15.92 11.05
C LEU A 96 13.90 -15.00 10.04
N PRO A 97 14.38 -13.80 10.44
CA PRO A 97 15.13 -12.93 9.54
C PRO A 97 16.41 -13.60 9.01
N ALA A 98 16.78 -13.29 7.76
CA ALA A 98 17.93 -13.91 7.07
C ALA A 98 19.25 -13.80 7.86
N ASN A 99 19.43 -12.73 8.62
CA ASN A 99 20.66 -12.44 9.37
C ASN A 99 20.49 -12.60 10.88
N SER A 100 19.49 -13.35 11.32
CA SER A 100 19.19 -13.57 12.74
C SER A 100 18.98 -15.04 13.04
N SER A 101 19.36 -15.46 14.22
CA SER A 101 18.99 -16.76 14.78
C SER A 101 17.75 -16.70 15.67
N THR A 102 17.22 -15.50 15.89
CA THR A 102 16.07 -15.26 16.76
C THR A 102 14.85 -14.87 15.91
N PRO A 103 13.73 -15.59 16.04
CA PRO A 103 12.49 -15.20 15.39
C PRO A 103 12.04 -13.80 15.81
N GLN A 104 11.49 -13.06 14.87
CA GLN A 104 10.91 -11.72 15.09
C GLN A 104 9.47 -11.71 14.60
N SER A 105 8.61 -10.94 15.27
CA SER A 105 7.28 -10.70 14.75
C SER A 105 7.33 -9.75 13.55
N ILE A 106 6.38 -9.91 12.62
CA ILE A 106 6.26 -8.99 11.50
C ILE A 106 6.09 -7.56 12.00
N LEU A 107 5.23 -7.35 13.01
CA LEU A 107 4.97 -6.03 13.57
C LEU A 107 6.21 -5.39 14.20
N GLN A 108 7.10 -6.16 14.84
CA GLN A 108 8.37 -5.63 15.35
C GLN A 108 9.29 -5.15 14.23
N THR A 109 9.23 -5.82 13.09
CA THR A 109 10.09 -5.52 11.93
C THR A 109 9.55 -4.33 11.12
N THR A 110 8.25 -4.27 10.89
CA THR A 110 7.62 -3.29 10.00
C THR A 110 7.13 -2.03 10.73
N GLY A 111 6.89 -2.14 12.04
CA GLY A 111 6.21 -1.10 12.81
C GLY A 111 4.70 -1.04 12.50
N ARG A 112 4.05 -0.02 13.04
CA ARG A 112 2.62 0.22 12.80
C ARG A 112 2.39 0.97 11.50
N GLY A 113 1.22 0.76 10.91
CA GLY A 113 0.79 1.32 9.63
C GLY A 113 0.99 0.32 8.50
N TYR A 114 0.67 0.73 7.29
CA TYR A 114 0.73 -0.17 6.13
C TYR A 114 2.13 -0.71 5.87
N PHE A 115 2.20 -2.00 5.57
CA PHE A 115 3.41 -2.71 5.16
C PHE A 115 3.07 -3.82 4.15
N ILE A 116 4.09 -4.36 3.51
CA ILE A 116 3.92 -5.43 2.52
C ILE A 116 4.55 -6.72 3.04
N ILE A 117 3.83 -7.81 2.88
CA ILE A 117 4.35 -9.17 3.06
C ILE A 117 4.35 -9.86 1.70
N GLY A 118 5.49 -10.39 1.29
CA GLY A 118 5.62 -11.24 0.11
C GLY A 118 6.04 -12.64 0.51
N ILE A 119 5.32 -13.66 0.03
CA ILE A 119 5.74 -15.06 0.10
C ILE A 119 6.31 -15.43 -1.26
N LEU A 120 7.57 -15.83 -1.30
CA LEU A 120 8.33 -16.02 -2.51
C LEU A 120 8.69 -17.50 -2.75
N GLY A 121 8.74 -17.90 -4.02
CA GLY A 121 9.35 -19.14 -4.44
C GLY A 121 10.71 -18.88 -5.08
N ALA A 122 11.80 -19.29 -4.44
CA ALA A 122 13.14 -19.05 -4.96
C ALA A 122 13.36 -19.70 -6.34
N GLY A 123 13.97 -18.95 -7.26
CA GLY A 123 14.27 -19.44 -8.61
C GLY A 123 13.05 -19.61 -9.52
N GLN A 124 11.85 -19.26 -9.09
CA GLN A 124 10.66 -19.27 -9.92
C GLN A 124 10.53 -17.98 -10.72
N GLU A 125 10.19 -18.09 -12.02
CA GLU A 125 10.10 -16.91 -12.90
C GLU A 125 9.06 -15.88 -12.43
N PRO A 126 7.88 -16.24 -11.90
CA PRO A 126 6.96 -15.24 -11.37
C PRO A 126 7.55 -14.44 -10.19
N THR A 127 8.32 -15.10 -9.31
CA THR A 127 9.04 -14.42 -8.21
C THR A 127 10.12 -13.49 -8.75
N ASN A 128 10.92 -13.95 -9.72
CA ASN A 128 11.98 -13.14 -10.31
C ASN A 128 11.41 -11.91 -11.04
N HIS A 129 10.29 -12.07 -11.73
CA HIS A 129 9.59 -10.96 -12.39
C HIS A 129 9.13 -9.93 -11.36
N ALA A 130 8.45 -10.35 -10.32
CA ALA A 130 7.98 -9.46 -9.25
C ALA A 130 9.14 -8.72 -8.56
N LEU A 131 10.26 -9.39 -8.31
CA LEU A 131 11.45 -8.76 -7.73
C LEU A 131 12.10 -7.73 -8.65
N ARG A 132 12.10 -7.95 -9.96
CA ARG A 132 12.57 -6.95 -10.95
C ARG A 132 11.66 -5.72 -10.96
N ASP A 133 10.34 -5.92 -10.87
CA ASP A 133 9.37 -4.81 -10.81
C ASP A 133 9.55 -4.01 -9.51
N ILE A 134 9.73 -4.68 -8.38
CA ILE A 134 10.04 -4.03 -7.10
C ILE A 134 11.36 -3.24 -7.19
N ALA A 135 12.39 -3.81 -7.80
CA ALA A 135 13.67 -3.14 -8.01
C ALA A 135 13.56 -1.91 -8.93
N ALA A 136 12.70 -1.97 -9.95
CA ALA A 136 12.43 -0.84 -10.83
C ALA A 136 11.73 0.33 -10.09
N LEU A 137 10.95 0.03 -9.06
CA LEU A 137 10.24 0.99 -8.22
C LEU A 137 10.98 1.33 -6.92
N LYS A 138 12.29 1.07 -6.84
CA LYS A 138 13.10 1.28 -5.64
C LYS A 138 12.86 2.64 -4.99
N GLN A 139 12.93 3.71 -5.79
CA GLN A 139 12.79 5.08 -5.29
C GLN A 139 11.42 5.33 -4.67
N ASP A 140 10.37 4.77 -5.26
CA ASP A 140 9.00 4.92 -4.75
C ASP A 140 8.84 4.20 -3.41
N PHE A 141 9.35 2.98 -3.30
CA PHE A 141 9.32 2.23 -2.04
C PHE A 141 10.15 2.88 -0.94
N GLU A 142 11.32 3.39 -1.25
CA GLU A 142 12.18 4.09 -0.29
C GLU A 142 11.56 5.43 0.16
N THR A 143 10.88 6.14 -0.75
CA THR A 143 10.12 7.35 -0.43
C THR A 143 8.90 7.04 0.43
N TRP A 144 8.20 5.95 0.13
CA TRP A 144 7.09 5.47 0.95
C TRP A 144 7.56 5.12 2.38
N GLY A 145 8.80 4.64 2.53
CA GLY A 145 9.47 4.47 3.81
C GLY A 145 8.87 3.41 4.74
N ARG A 146 7.99 2.53 4.24
CA ARG A 146 7.37 1.46 5.01
C ARG A 146 8.08 0.14 4.80
N GLY A 147 7.96 -0.75 5.78
CA GLY A 147 8.61 -2.05 5.72
C GLY A 147 7.99 -2.99 4.68
N MET A 148 8.85 -3.76 4.04
CA MET A 148 8.48 -4.89 3.21
C MET A 148 9.18 -6.12 3.73
N VAL A 149 8.42 -7.16 4.08
CA VAL A 149 8.97 -8.44 4.56
C VAL A 149 8.77 -9.46 3.45
N LEU A 150 9.87 -9.99 2.93
CA LEU A 150 9.88 -11.02 1.89
C LEU A 150 10.32 -12.35 2.50
N LEU A 151 9.44 -13.32 2.46
CA LEU A 151 9.59 -14.59 3.15
C LEU A 151 9.73 -15.76 2.16
N PHE A 152 10.64 -16.64 2.46
CA PHE A 152 10.80 -17.93 1.78
C PHE A 152 10.21 -19.03 2.67
N PRO A 153 9.65 -20.10 2.07
CA PRO A 153 9.03 -21.19 2.82
C PRO A 153 9.98 -21.96 3.73
N ASP A 154 11.26 -21.94 3.40
CA ASP A 154 12.30 -22.66 4.14
C ASP A 154 13.70 -22.03 3.96
N GLU A 155 14.64 -22.43 4.81
CA GLU A 155 16.03 -21.94 4.76
C GLU A 155 16.76 -22.33 3.47
N LYS A 156 16.43 -23.46 2.87
CA LYS A 156 17.08 -23.90 1.63
C LYS A 156 16.76 -22.93 0.49
N GLN A 157 15.51 -22.52 0.39
CA GLN A 157 15.09 -21.52 -0.59
C GLN A 157 15.71 -20.17 -0.31
N LEU A 158 15.74 -19.72 0.94
CA LEU A 158 16.42 -18.48 1.30
C LEU A 158 17.91 -18.50 0.93
N LYS A 159 18.61 -19.62 1.19
CA LYS A 159 20.03 -19.79 0.84
C LYS A 159 20.27 -19.84 -0.67
N SER A 160 19.29 -20.29 -1.45
CA SER A 160 19.38 -20.30 -2.91
C SER A 160 19.03 -18.96 -3.56
N PHE A 161 18.49 -18.03 -2.78
CA PHE A 161 18.21 -16.68 -3.25
C PHE A 161 19.46 -15.82 -3.21
N HIS A 162 19.77 -15.19 -4.33
CA HIS A 162 20.93 -14.30 -4.47
C HIS A 162 20.48 -12.85 -4.67
N PRO A 163 20.48 -12.01 -3.61
CA PRO A 163 20.09 -10.60 -3.73
C PRO A 163 20.89 -9.81 -4.78
N THR A 164 22.10 -10.26 -5.07
CA THR A 164 22.97 -9.65 -6.09
C THR A 164 22.42 -9.73 -7.52
N GLU A 165 21.50 -10.65 -7.78
CA GLU A 165 20.78 -10.74 -9.05
C GLU A 165 19.74 -9.61 -9.20
N PHE A 166 19.41 -8.95 -8.11
CA PHE A 166 18.44 -7.85 -8.02
C PHE A 166 19.08 -6.61 -7.38
N PRO A 167 20.05 -5.95 -8.03
CA PRO A 167 20.93 -4.95 -7.39
C PRO A 167 20.20 -3.70 -6.90
N ASN A 168 18.97 -3.46 -7.35
CA ASN A 168 18.21 -2.27 -7.02
C ASN A 168 17.02 -2.57 -6.08
N LEU A 169 17.06 -3.64 -5.33
CA LEU A 169 16.01 -3.86 -4.32
C LEU A 169 16.01 -2.72 -3.29
N PRO A 170 14.81 -2.25 -2.86
CA PRO A 170 14.70 -1.22 -1.82
C PRO A 170 15.39 -1.61 -0.52
N GLY A 171 16.04 -0.65 0.14
CA GLY A 171 16.67 -0.86 1.44
C GLY A 171 15.69 -1.12 2.59
N THR A 172 14.39 -0.92 2.36
CA THR A 172 13.31 -1.18 3.31
C THR A 172 12.86 -2.64 3.36
N ILE A 173 13.47 -3.52 2.55
CA ILE A 173 13.17 -4.94 2.50
C ILE A 173 13.88 -5.69 3.64
N THR A 174 13.12 -6.52 4.34
CA THR A 174 13.65 -7.55 5.24
C THR A 174 13.39 -8.92 4.65
N LEU A 175 14.44 -9.71 4.44
CA LEU A 175 14.34 -11.09 3.98
C LEU A 175 14.27 -12.04 5.16
N GLY A 176 13.54 -13.12 5.02
CA GLY A 176 13.45 -14.14 6.07
C GLY A 176 12.81 -15.44 5.63
N VAL A 177 12.64 -16.32 6.60
CA VAL A 177 12.00 -17.63 6.45
C VAL A 177 10.69 -17.65 7.23
N ASP A 178 9.63 -18.05 6.57
CA ASP A 178 8.35 -18.40 7.19
C ASP A 178 8.44 -19.83 7.75
N GLN A 179 8.90 -19.95 8.98
CA GLN A 179 9.07 -21.24 9.62
C GLN A 179 7.75 -22.01 9.68
N ASN A 180 7.78 -23.26 9.19
CA ASN A 180 6.60 -24.13 9.06
C ASN A 180 5.49 -23.58 8.14
N GLN A 181 5.79 -22.57 7.34
CA GLN A 181 4.84 -21.90 6.44
C GLN A 181 3.60 -21.37 7.17
N THR A 182 3.79 -20.87 8.38
CA THR A 182 2.68 -20.44 9.24
C THR A 182 2.00 -19.19 8.69
N ILE A 183 2.79 -18.21 8.24
CA ILE A 183 2.28 -16.96 7.66
C ILE A 183 1.64 -17.25 6.30
N GLN A 184 2.31 -18.04 5.47
CA GLN A 184 1.80 -18.45 4.16
C GLN A 184 0.44 -19.14 4.28
N LYS A 185 0.31 -20.12 5.17
CA LYS A 185 -0.97 -20.84 5.40
C LYS A 185 -2.07 -19.89 5.85
N MET A 186 -1.76 -19.00 6.78
CA MET A 186 -2.72 -18.01 7.28
C MET A 186 -3.22 -17.09 6.15
N ILE A 187 -2.33 -16.60 5.27
CA ILE A 187 -2.71 -15.79 4.12
C ILE A 187 -3.56 -16.60 3.13
N GLN A 188 -3.13 -17.82 2.81
CA GLN A 188 -3.82 -18.67 1.84
C GLN A 188 -5.22 -19.07 2.32
N GLU A 189 -5.39 -19.39 3.61
CA GLU A 189 -6.69 -19.69 4.20
C GLU A 189 -7.64 -18.48 4.11
N ASN A 190 -7.16 -17.30 4.47
CA ASN A 190 -7.95 -16.07 4.40
C ASN A 190 -8.37 -15.70 2.96
N MET A 191 -7.46 -15.88 2.02
CA MET A 191 -7.68 -15.54 0.60
C MET A 191 -8.24 -16.70 -0.22
N LYS A 192 -8.40 -17.89 0.35
CA LYS A 192 -8.82 -19.12 -0.33
C LYS A 192 -7.96 -19.45 -1.56
N LEU A 193 -6.66 -19.22 -1.46
CA LEU A 193 -5.69 -19.49 -2.53
C LEU A 193 -5.21 -20.94 -2.50
N SER A 194 -4.86 -21.48 -3.68
CA SER A 194 -4.16 -22.76 -3.74
C SER A 194 -2.69 -22.61 -3.34
N HIS A 195 -2.12 -23.69 -2.80
CA HIS A 195 -0.75 -23.69 -2.24
C HIS A 195 0.36 -23.44 -3.28
N ASP A 196 0.08 -23.60 -4.56
CA ASP A 196 1.11 -23.58 -5.61
C ASP A 196 1.29 -22.21 -6.27
N ASN A 197 0.50 -21.21 -5.87
CA ASN A 197 0.55 -19.88 -6.47
C ASN A 197 1.50 -18.94 -5.73
N LEU A 198 2.79 -19.05 -6.01
CA LEU A 198 3.81 -18.10 -5.56
C LEU A 198 4.32 -17.25 -6.75
N PRO A 199 4.67 -15.98 -6.53
CA PRO A 199 4.65 -15.26 -5.25
C PRO A 199 3.26 -14.79 -4.85
N ILE A 200 3.05 -14.59 -3.53
CA ILE A 200 1.85 -13.95 -2.98
C ILE A 200 2.29 -12.66 -2.30
N PHE A 201 1.63 -11.56 -2.62
CA PHE A 201 1.84 -10.28 -1.94
C PHE A 201 0.55 -9.84 -1.27
N VAL A 202 0.66 -9.38 -0.03
CA VAL A 202 -0.44 -8.77 0.71
C VAL A 202 0.00 -7.46 1.33
N ILE A 203 -0.92 -6.52 1.37
CA ILE A 203 -0.76 -5.28 2.13
C ILE A 203 -1.50 -5.48 3.45
N ALA A 204 -0.83 -5.18 4.55
CA ALA A 204 -1.38 -5.26 5.89
C ALA A 204 -1.14 -3.94 6.65
N ASP A 205 -1.87 -3.73 7.74
CA ASP A 205 -1.73 -2.59 8.66
C ASP A 205 -1.69 -3.03 10.13
#